data_a5490285a574f890b896ac5ecfdd7c6a
#
_entry.id   a5490285a574f890b896ac5ecfdd7c6a
#
_cell.length_a   1.000
_cell.length_b   1.000
_cell.length_c   1.000
_cell.angle_alpha   90.00
_cell.angle_beta   90.00
_cell.angle_gamma   90.00
#
_symmetry.space_group_name_H-M   'P 1'
#
loop_
_entity.id
_entity.type
_entity.pdbx_description
1 polymer ?
#
loop_
_entity_poly.entity_id
_entity_poly.type
_entity_poly.pdbx_seq_one_letter_code
_entity_poly.pdbx_strand_id
1 'polypeptide(L)'
;MALLANDNRKVCLRLARRMIRADRVRAALLSLSILLVTLLYTLVFFTADSVHSSYLLSDQLEYGSTSHIVFTGLTEHQAERISGHDSVESSVELRSLGTLGDELLEYRNICLAAADKDYAETVSAVPEEGRMPERMGEIALDTMTLDSLGLPHETGKVIQLKWRDGEGTEHTGRFTLCGFWSGENVHSESCAWISEEEASRLREETGAKESVTLGVMLWQPKDLDDQAEEILADLGLGDVSFTTNLSYNSARMDTANARAVSYLLTGFFVVAGGFLLIYNIMTVSLHERLSLLAAMKALGMTPGQTGLFTSAYALLLCIPAVPAGLVLGFGVFLWLGRGIVEGYTGIRLELSLLHLWPALAAVLLSFFTAWAGCYFSTFRMKGWTPAMIQAFLNREYRGKKKRRRGRVTAWRLALASLGTGWRSFAAAILSLLMASLVLGSAYIRYISYDEDYYADEMYLSDYSFIDASCGGEYQRYNEQ
;
A
#
# COMPACT_ATOMS: atom_id res chain seq x y z
N MET A 1 52.22 20.75 17.76
CA MET A 1 51.23 21.33 18.69
C MET A 1 49.85 20.85 18.25
N ALA A 2 49.31 19.83 18.87
CA ALA A 2 47.94 19.40 18.66
C ALA A 2 47.05 20.45 19.33
N LEU A 3 46.46 21.34 18.53
CA LEU A 3 45.43 22.25 19.00
C LEU A 3 44.27 21.35 19.51
N LEU A 4 43.96 21.48 20.80
CA LEU A 4 42.83 20.87 21.45
C LEU A 4 41.61 20.99 20.54
N ALA A 5 41.01 19.85 20.15
CA ALA A 5 39.83 19.83 19.34
C ALA A 5 38.73 20.56 20.11
N ASN A 6 38.45 21.79 19.75
CA ASN A 6 37.44 22.62 20.38
C ASN A 6 36.05 22.19 19.85
N ASP A 7 35.52 21.16 20.47
CA ASP A 7 34.28 20.50 20.07
C ASP A 7 33.06 21.24 20.66
N ASN A 8 32.92 22.51 20.30
CA ASN A 8 31.84 23.39 20.79
C ASN A 8 30.49 23.11 20.03
N ARG A 9 30.02 21.87 20.10
CA ARG A 9 28.71 21.45 19.50
C ARG A 9 27.56 22.33 19.98
N LYS A 10 27.54 22.71 21.26
CA LYS A 10 26.53 23.59 21.85
C LYS A 10 26.54 25.00 21.23
N VAL A 11 27.69 25.52 20.84
CA VAL A 11 27.79 26.82 20.17
C VAL A 11 27.27 26.78 18.77
N CYS A 12 27.58 25.73 17.99
CA CYS A 12 27.04 25.53 16.63
C CYS A 12 25.51 25.42 16.63
N LEU A 13 24.93 24.69 17.59
CA LEU A 13 23.48 24.55 17.73
C LEU A 13 22.82 25.89 18.10
N ARG A 14 23.41 26.64 19.03
CA ARG A 14 22.91 27.97 19.42
C ARG A 14 22.99 28.97 18.27
N LEU A 15 24.04 28.90 17.49
CA LEU A 15 24.22 29.71 16.28
C LEU A 15 23.17 29.39 15.22
N ALA A 16 22.91 28.10 14.96
CA ALA A 16 21.88 27.66 14.06
C ALA A 16 20.47 28.16 14.46
N ARG A 17 20.12 28.07 15.75
CA ARG A 17 18.85 28.61 16.28
C ARG A 17 18.76 30.14 16.12
N ARG A 18 19.84 30.89 16.39
CA ARG A 18 19.85 32.34 16.19
C ARG A 18 19.69 32.70 14.72
N MET A 19 20.28 31.94 13.82
CA MET A 19 20.20 32.14 12.39
C MET A 19 18.75 31.92 11.88
N ILE A 20 18.04 30.88 12.35
CA ILE A 20 16.62 30.66 12.04
C ILE A 20 15.80 31.86 12.48
N ARG A 21 16.04 32.40 13.66
CA ARG A 21 15.33 33.59 14.18
C ARG A 21 15.65 34.88 13.45
N ALA A 22 16.90 35.04 12.98
CA ALA A 22 17.31 36.22 12.26
C ALA A 22 16.77 36.33 10.86
N ASP A 23 16.56 35.17 10.18
CA ASP A 23 16.06 35.12 8.81
C ASP A 23 14.86 34.15 8.70
N ARG A 24 13.75 34.58 9.27
CA ARG A 24 12.53 33.77 9.39
C ARG A 24 11.92 33.39 8.03
N VAL A 25 11.99 34.30 7.05
CA VAL A 25 11.38 34.06 5.74
C VAL A 25 12.08 32.91 5.02
N ARG A 26 13.41 32.90 5.00
CA ARG A 26 14.15 31.83 4.36
C ARG A 26 14.10 30.51 5.13
N ALA A 27 14.11 30.60 6.46
CA ALA A 27 13.90 29.41 7.29
C ALA A 27 12.50 28.80 7.02
N ALA A 28 11.46 29.64 6.88
CA ALA A 28 10.13 29.18 6.52
C ALA A 28 10.06 28.56 5.11
N LEU A 29 10.71 29.17 4.10
CA LEU A 29 10.76 28.61 2.74
C LEU A 29 11.46 27.25 2.72
N LEU A 30 12.57 27.10 3.45
CA LEU A 30 13.27 25.82 3.58
C LEU A 30 12.45 24.78 4.34
N SER A 31 11.81 25.17 5.44
CA SER A 31 10.90 24.30 6.18
C SER A 31 9.72 23.86 5.30
N LEU A 32 9.14 24.77 4.52
CA LEU A 32 8.07 24.46 3.58
C LEU A 32 8.53 23.47 2.50
N SER A 33 9.76 23.63 1.99
CA SER A 33 10.32 22.71 1.00
C SER A 33 10.54 21.32 1.60
N ILE A 34 11.06 21.22 2.83
CA ILE A 34 11.21 19.95 3.54
C ILE A 34 9.83 19.32 3.80
N LEU A 35 8.85 20.12 4.22
CA LEU A 35 7.47 19.67 4.43
C LEU A 35 6.87 19.09 3.15
N LEU A 36 6.96 19.79 2.02
CA LEU A 36 6.45 19.31 0.73
C LEU A 36 7.14 18.04 0.26
N VAL A 37 8.46 17.92 0.46
CA VAL A 37 9.20 16.70 0.13
C VAL A 37 8.78 15.54 1.03
N THR A 38 8.59 15.80 2.34
CA THR A 38 8.09 14.77 3.27
C THR A 38 6.67 14.34 2.94
N LEU A 39 5.78 15.29 2.60
CA LEU A 39 4.43 15.01 2.14
C LEU A 39 4.46 14.09 0.91
N LEU A 40 5.30 14.40 -0.08
CA LEU A 40 5.44 13.58 -1.28
C LEU A 40 5.95 12.17 -0.97
N TYR A 41 6.98 12.03 -0.11
CA TYR A 41 7.48 10.71 0.31
C TYR A 41 6.41 9.90 1.03
N THR A 42 5.68 10.54 1.94
CA THR A 42 4.57 9.90 2.67
C THR A 42 3.51 9.40 1.70
N LEU A 43 3.05 10.25 0.79
CA LEU A 43 2.05 9.87 -0.21
C LEU A 43 2.52 8.68 -1.06
N VAL A 44 3.74 8.75 -1.61
CA VAL A 44 4.28 7.70 -2.49
C VAL A 44 4.46 6.38 -1.74
N PHE A 45 5.03 6.39 -0.53
CA PHE A 45 5.28 5.15 0.20
C PHE A 45 3.98 4.50 0.71
N PHE A 46 3.04 5.28 1.22
CA PHE A 46 1.74 4.72 1.63
C PHE A 46 0.94 4.20 0.44
N THR A 47 0.92 4.92 -0.69
CA THR A 47 0.24 4.43 -1.90
C THR A 47 0.90 3.15 -2.43
N ALA A 48 2.23 3.08 -2.47
CA ALA A 48 2.95 1.89 -2.93
C ALA A 48 2.71 0.68 -2.03
N ASP A 49 2.74 0.87 -0.71
CA ASP A 49 2.46 -0.17 0.28
C ASP A 49 1.02 -0.67 0.18
N SER A 50 0.06 0.24 0.13
CA SER A 50 -1.36 -0.10 0.03
C SER A 50 -1.71 -0.82 -1.27
N VAL A 51 -1.19 -0.33 -2.41
CA VAL A 51 -1.38 -1.02 -3.70
C VAL A 51 -0.78 -2.42 -3.65
N HIS A 52 0.42 -2.57 -3.07
CA HIS A 52 1.06 -3.88 -2.95
C HIS A 52 0.25 -4.83 -2.06
N SER A 53 -0.16 -4.39 -0.88
CA SER A 53 -0.93 -5.20 0.07
C SER A 53 -2.31 -5.56 -0.46
N SER A 54 -3.02 -4.60 -1.07
CA SER A 54 -4.34 -4.85 -1.66
C SER A 54 -4.24 -5.74 -2.90
N TYR A 55 -3.16 -5.61 -3.70
CA TYR A 55 -2.94 -6.48 -4.85
C TYR A 55 -2.67 -7.92 -4.41
N LEU A 56 -1.84 -8.13 -3.37
CA LEU A 56 -1.60 -9.47 -2.83
C LEU A 56 -2.90 -10.08 -2.30
N LEU A 57 -3.70 -9.31 -1.59
CA LEU A 57 -5.00 -9.77 -1.09
C LEU A 57 -5.95 -10.11 -2.25
N SER A 58 -6.01 -9.27 -3.30
CA SER A 58 -6.82 -9.54 -4.49
C SER A 58 -6.38 -10.84 -5.18
N ASP A 59 -5.07 -11.02 -5.36
CA ASP A 59 -4.51 -12.21 -6.00
C ASP A 59 -4.77 -13.47 -5.14
N GLN A 60 -4.73 -13.37 -3.82
CA GLN A 60 -5.07 -14.46 -2.91
C GLN A 60 -6.55 -14.83 -2.96
N LEU A 61 -7.42 -13.84 -2.95
CA LEU A 61 -8.88 -14.02 -2.99
C LEU A 61 -9.38 -14.49 -4.36
N GLU A 62 -8.62 -14.29 -5.46
CA GLU A 62 -8.92 -14.84 -6.77
C GLU A 62 -9.07 -16.39 -6.73
N TYR A 63 -8.41 -17.03 -5.76
CA TYR A 63 -8.52 -18.47 -5.50
C TYR A 63 -9.55 -18.82 -4.42
N GLY A 64 -10.42 -17.89 -4.06
CA GLY A 64 -11.53 -18.09 -3.14
C GLY A 64 -11.19 -17.96 -1.66
N SER A 65 -9.91 -18.03 -1.27
CA SER A 65 -9.48 -17.92 0.12
C SER A 65 -8.05 -17.41 0.24
N THR A 66 -7.73 -16.75 1.35
CA THR A 66 -6.34 -16.40 1.69
C THR A 66 -5.53 -17.57 2.25
N SER A 67 -6.13 -18.74 2.46
CA SER A 67 -5.44 -19.94 2.91
C SER A 67 -4.49 -20.49 1.85
N HIS A 68 -3.41 -21.16 2.27
CA HIS A 68 -2.46 -21.82 1.34
C HIS A 68 -3.09 -23.01 0.63
N ILE A 69 -3.81 -23.84 1.37
CA ILE A 69 -4.50 -25.03 0.88
C ILE A 69 -5.89 -25.07 1.49
N VAL A 70 -6.88 -25.43 0.70
CA VAL A 70 -8.27 -25.65 1.14
C VAL A 70 -8.62 -27.10 0.87
N PHE A 71 -8.87 -27.86 1.92
CA PHE A 71 -9.36 -29.25 1.84
C PHE A 71 -10.88 -29.25 1.95
N THR A 72 -11.56 -29.97 1.07
CA THR A 72 -13.03 -30.01 0.99
C THR A 72 -13.58 -31.41 1.18
N GLY A 73 -14.83 -31.51 1.63
CA GLY A 73 -15.50 -32.78 1.79
C GLY A 73 -15.01 -33.63 2.98
N LEU A 74 -14.45 -32.97 3.99
CA LEU A 74 -13.88 -33.66 5.15
C LEU A 74 -14.97 -34.07 6.16
N THR A 75 -14.68 -35.14 6.88
CA THR A 75 -15.32 -35.43 8.17
C THR A 75 -14.60 -34.66 9.28
N GLU A 76 -15.27 -34.38 10.39
CA GLU A 76 -14.68 -33.68 11.56
C GLU A 76 -13.37 -34.33 12.01
N HIS A 77 -13.32 -35.66 12.09
CA HIS A 77 -12.10 -36.38 12.48
C HIS A 77 -10.93 -36.22 11.46
N GLN A 78 -11.25 -36.12 10.17
CA GLN A 78 -10.22 -35.85 9.15
C GLN A 78 -9.68 -34.42 9.26
N ALA A 79 -10.55 -33.46 9.48
CA ALA A 79 -10.16 -32.07 9.69
C ALA A 79 -9.26 -31.88 10.91
N GLU A 80 -9.60 -32.51 12.05
CA GLU A 80 -8.74 -32.50 13.25
C GLU A 80 -7.35 -33.09 12.98
N ARG A 81 -7.28 -34.18 12.20
CA ARG A 81 -5.99 -34.82 11.87
C ARG A 81 -5.14 -33.95 10.97
N ILE A 82 -5.72 -33.28 9.98
CA ILE A 82 -5.02 -32.37 9.10
C ILE A 82 -4.55 -31.12 9.87
N SER A 83 -5.43 -30.54 10.69
CA SER A 83 -5.08 -29.40 11.56
C SER A 83 -3.92 -29.71 12.51
N GLY A 84 -3.83 -30.93 13.00
CA GLY A 84 -2.77 -31.39 13.90
C GLY A 84 -1.46 -31.79 13.23
N HIS A 85 -1.34 -31.64 11.91
CA HIS A 85 -0.12 -32.05 11.19
C HIS A 85 1.02 -31.04 11.42
N ASP A 86 2.26 -31.53 11.56
CA ASP A 86 3.44 -30.72 11.89
C ASP A 86 3.75 -29.58 10.90
N SER A 87 3.33 -29.72 9.65
CA SER A 87 3.51 -28.70 8.61
C SER A 87 2.51 -27.55 8.69
N VAL A 88 1.43 -27.72 9.46
CA VAL A 88 0.34 -26.74 9.58
C VAL A 88 0.68 -25.73 10.66
N GLU A 89 0.61 -24.43 10.31
CA GLU A 89 0.78 -23.31 11.22
C GLU A 89 -0.53 -22.96 11.91
N SER A 90 -1.59 -22.84 11.13
CA SER A 90 -2.94 -22.58 11.59
C SER A 90 -3.98 -23.11 10.60
N SER A 91 -5.17 -23.33 11.08
CA SER A 91 -6.30 -23.78 10.28
C SER A 91 -7.57 -23.06 10.67
N VAL A 92 -8.47 -22.90 9.71
CA VAL A 92 -9.82 -22.34 9.87
C VAL A 92 -10.83 -23.30 9.26
N GLU A 93 -12.00 -23.39 9.88
CA GLU A 93 -13.02 -24.37 9.53
C GLU A 93 -14.32 -23.73 9.06
N LEU A 94 -14.91 -24.32 8.05
CA LEU A 94 -16.28 -24.10 7.58
C LEU A 94 -17.06 -25.40 7.70
N ARG A 95 -18.21 -25.37 8.34
CA ARG A 95 -19.13 -26.51 8.45
C ARG A 95 -20.37 -26.27 7.62
N SER A 96 -20.41 -26.87 6.44
CA SER A 96 -21.50 -26.73 5.48
C SER A 96 -22.59 -27.77 5.73
N LEU A 97 -23.84 -27.29 5.71
CA LEU A 97 -25.03 -28.16 5.76
C LEU A 97 -25.66 -28.38 4.40
N GLY A 98 -25.39 -27.49 3.44
CA GLY A 98 -25.96 -27.53 2.11
C GLY A 98 -25.91 -26.17 1.42
N THR A 99 -26.80 -25.96 0.46
CA THR A 99 -26.84 -24.74 -0.35
C THR A 99 -28.24 -24.13 -0.33
N LEU A 100 -28.34 -22.78 -0.46
CA LEU A 100 -29.62 -22.12 -0.61
C LEU A 100 -30.28 -22.56 -1.93
N GLY A 101 -31.54 -23.00 -1.87
CA GLY A 101 -32.25 -23.63 -2.98
C GLY A 101 -33.46 -22.82 -3.49
N ASP A 102 -33.43 -21.48 -3.38
CA ASP A 102 -34.49 -20.64 -3.90
C ASP A 102 -34.40 -20.50 -5.43
N GLU A 103 -35.53 -20.50 -6.15
CA GLU A 103 -35.58 -20.32 -7.62
C GLU A 103 -34.94 -18.99 -8.06
N LEU A 104 -34.99 -17.97 -7.22
CA LEU A 104 -34.36 -16.66 -7.47
C LEU A 104 -32.84 -16.70 -7.36
N LEU A 105 -32.27 -17.74 -6.77
CA LEU A 105 -30.85 -17.99 -6.57
C LEU A 105 -30.29 -19.08 -7.50
N GLU A 106 -31.09 -19.53 -8.52
CA GLU A 106 -30.74 -20.66 -9.41
C GLU A 106 -29.36 -20.51 -10.07
N TYR A 107 -28.90 -19.27 -10.25
CA TYR A 107 -27.58 -18.94 -10.85
C TYR A 107 -26.48 -18.66 -9.84
N ARG A 108 -26.76 -18.87 -8.55
CA ARG A 108 -25.78 -18.61 -7.48
C ARG A 108 -25.73 -19.78 -6.51
N ASN A 109 -24.54 -20.35 -6.37
CA ASN A 109 -24.30 -21.39 -5.36
C ASN A 109 -23.95 -20.71 -4.02
N ILE A 110 -24.90 -20.67 -3.08
CA ILE A 110 -24.72 -20.02 -1.78
C ILE A 110 -24.69 -21.10 -0.72
N CYS A 111 -23.54 -21.31 -0.12
CA CYS A 111 -23.32 -22.29 0.92
C CYS A 111 -24.03 -21.88 2.22
N LEU A 112 -24.89 -22.74 2.78
CA LEU A 112 -25.43 -22.56 4.13
C LEU A 112 -24.49 -23.23 5.12
N ALA A 113 -23.79 -22.44 5.93
CA ALA A 113 -22.72 -22.96 6.75
C ALA A 113 -22.57 -22.23 8.09
N ALA A 114 -22.03 -22.93 9.06
CA ALA A 114 -21.47 -22.33 10.26
C ALA A 114 -19.97 -22.15 10.07
N ALA A 115 -19.44 -20.98 10.41
CA ALA A 115 -18.03 -20.70 10.40
C ALA A 115 -17.65 -19.74 11.53
N ASP A 116 -16.42 -19.90 11.99
CA ASP A 116 -15.82 -18.93 12.87
C ASP A 116 -15.52 -17.63 12.09
N LYS A 117 -15.41 -16.53 12.85
CA LYS A 117 -15.05 -15.24 12.28
C LYS A 117 -13.73 -15.30 11.48
N ASP A 118 -12.79 -16.09 11.95
CA ASP A 118 -11.47 -16.25 11.31
C ASP A 118 -11.61 -16.86 9.90
N TYR A 119 -12.50 -17.85 9.70
CA TYR A 119 -12.80 -18.36 8.37
C TYR A 119 -13.44 -17.29 7.48
N ALA A 120 -14.45 -16.58 8.00
CA ALA A 120 -15.12 -15.51 7.26
C ALA A 120 -14.14 -14.40 6.82
N GLU A 121 -13.10 -14.10 7.62
CA GLU A 121 -12.03 -13.19 7.24
C GLU A 121 -11.19 -13.73 6.08
N THR A 122 -10.88 -15.03 6.04
CA THR A 122 -10.09 -15.62 4.95
C THR A 122 -10.79 -15.61 3.59
N VAL A 123 -12.12 -15.58 3.57
CA VAL A 123 -12.94 -15.53 2.36
C VAL A 123 -13.59 -14.15 2.13
N SER A 124 -13.16 -13.13 2.89
CA SER A 124 -13.69 -11.74 2.82
C SER A 124 -15.22 -11.63 2.94
N ALA A 125 -15.82 -12.50 3.74
CA ALA A 125 -17.28 -12.59 3.94
C ALA A 125 -17.70 -12.24 5.38
N VAL A 126 -17.04 -11.27 5.99
CA VAL A 126 -17.39 -10.75 7.32
C VAL A 126 -18.44 -9.66 7.18
N PRO A 127 -19.53 -9.67 8.00
CA PRO A 127 -20.52 -8.61 7.97
C PRO A 127 -19.93 -7.21 8.20
N GLU A 128 -20.17 -6.30 7.26
CA GLU A 128 -19.82 -4.87 7.37
C GLU A 128 -20.83 -4.12 8.23
N GLU A 129 -22.11 -4.53 8.15
CA GLU A 129 -23.18 -4.02 9.00
C GLU A 129 -23.80 -5.16 9.84
N GLY A 130 -23.99 -4.90 11.11
CA GLY A 130 -24.47 -5.91 12.05
C GLY A 130 -23.32 -6.74 12.65
N ARG A 131 -23.47 -8.06 12.72
CA ARG A 131 -22.49 -8.98 13.30
C ARG A 131 -22.63 -10.40 12.73
N MET A 132 -21.63 -11.24 12.97
CA MET A 132 -21.74 -12.69 12.75
C MET A 132 -22.87 -13.30 13.62
N PRO A 133 -23.56 -14.37 13.13
CA PRO A 133 -24.58 -15.07 13.89
C PRO A 133 -23.99 -15.73 15.15
N GLU A 134 -24.59 -15.45 16.29
CA GLU A 134 -24.18 -16.03 17.57
C GLU A 134 -25.33 -16.85 18.22
N ARG A 135 -26.58 -16.61 17.81
CA ARG A 135 -27.77 -17.21 18.43
C ARG A 135 -28.51 -18.07 17.44
N MET A 136 -29.27 -19.03 17.96
CA MET A 136 -30.18 -19.85 17.15
C MET A 136 -31.13 -18.97 16.33
N GLY A 137 -31.35 -19.35 15.08
CA GLY A 137 -32.23 -18.64 14.15
C GLY A 137 -31.68 -17.34 13.59
N GLU A 138 -30.40 -17.00 13.83
CA GLU A 138 -29.73 -15.87 13.18
C GLU A 138 -29.04 -16.29 11.89
N ILE A 139 -29.00 -15.36 10.92
CA ILE A 139 -28.32 -15.54 9.64
C ILE A 139 -27.64 -14.23 9.23
N ALA A 140 -26.50 -14.34 8.55
CA ALA A 140 -25.87 -13.23 7.85
C ALA A 140 -25.70 -13.61 6.36
N LEU A 141 -25.89 -12.63 5.47
CA LEU A 141 -25.90 -12.81 4.02
C LEU A 141 -25.15 -11.68 3.31
N ASP A 142 -24.68 -11.93 2.10
CA ASP A 142 -24.19 -10.87 1.23
C ASP A 142 -25.34 -10.04 0.62
N THR A 143 -25.05 -8.78 0.26
CA THR A 143 -26.03 -7.85 -0.31
C THR A 143 -26.60 -8.32 -1.64
N MET A 144 -25.82 -9.00 -2.48
CA MET A 144 -26.28 -9.52 -3.77
C MET A 144 -27.31 -10.66 -3.56
N THR A 145 -27.13 -11.46 -2.53
CA THR A 145 -28.12 -12.50 -2.14
C THR A 145 -29.40 -11.84 -1.64
N LEU A 146 -29.31 -10.81 -0.81
CA LEU A 146 -30.47 -10.05 -0.36
C LEU A 146 -31.23 -9.41 -1.52
N ASP A 147 -30.52 -8.79 -2.47
CA ASP A 147 -31.11 -8.18 -3.66
C ASP A 147 -31.77 -9.20 -4.57
N SER A 148 -31.13 -10.36 -4.80
CA SER A 148 -31.71 -11.44 -5.59
C SER A 148 -33.02 -11.97 -5.00
N LEU A 149 -33.10 -12.02 -3.68
CA LEU A 149 -34.30 -12.42 -2.94
C LEU A 149 -35.31 -11.27 -2.76
N GLY A 150 -35.02 -10.07 -3.23
CA GLY A 150 -35.85 -8.88 -3.05
C GLY A 150 -36.00 -8.47 -1.58
N LEU A 151 -35.00 -8.76 -0.76
CA LEU A 151 -34.99 -8.47 0.69
C LEU A 151 -34.30 -7.14 0.95
N PRO A 152 -34.80 -6.35 1.92
CA PRO A 152 -34.14 -5.10 2.27
C PRO A 152 -32.88 -5.35 3.11
N HIS A 153 -31.89 -4.48 2.94
CA HIS A 153 -30.63 -4.46 3.72
C HIS A 153 -30.85 -3.88 5.12
N GLU A 154 -31.65 -4.56 5.96
CA GLU A 154 -31.96 -4.14 7.32
C GLU A 154 -31.86 -5.30 8.29
N THR A 155 -31.00 -5.17 9.29
CA THR A 155 -30.86 -6.17 10.37
C THR A 155 -32.12 -6.27 11.22
N GLY A 156 -32.37 -7.45 11.80
CA GLY A 156 -33.52 -7.72 12.66
C GLY A 156 -34.78 -8.21 11.91
N LYS A 157 -34.75 -8.29 10.59
CA LYS A 157 -35.88 -8.84 9.81
C LYS A 157 -35.87 -10.37 9.82
N VAL A 158 -37.05 -10.95 9.95
CA VAL A 158 -37.26 -12.40 9.82
C VAL A 158 -37.46 -12.72 8.34
N ILE A 159 -36.62 -13.62 7.83
CA ILE A 159 -36.63 -14.11 6.46
C ILE A 159 -36.91 -15.61 6.45
N GLN A 160 -37.57 -16.10 5.40
CA GLN A 160 -37.78 -17.51 5.18
C GLN A 160 -36.96 -17.92 3.98
N LEU A 161 -36.07 -18.90 4.17
CA LEU A 161 -35.18 -19.40 3.12
C LEU A 161 -35.42 -20.89 2.89
N LYS A 162 -35.31 -21.31 1.63
CA LYS A 162 -35.22 -22.70 1.24
C LYS A 162 -33.76 -23.08 1.05
N TRP A 163 -33.42 -24.27 1.46
CA TRP A 163 -32.06 -24.78 1.28
C TRP A 163 -32.11 -26.28 0.97
N ARG A 164 -31.10 -26.79 0.29
CA ARG A 164 -30.91 -28.18 -0.06
C ARG A 164 -29.73 -28.74 0.66
N ASP A 165 -29.91 -29.92 1.25
CA ASP A 165 -28.80 -30.64 1.85
C ASP A 165 -27.89 -31.32 0.82
N GLY A 166 -26.80 -31.98 1.25
CA GLY A 166 -25.88 -32.71 0.38
C GLY A 166 -26.49 -33.92 -0.35
N GLU A 167 -27.71 -34.37 0.03
CA GLU A 167 -28.46 -35.41 -0.61
C GLU A 167 -29.53 -34.85 -1.58
N GLY A 168 -29.66 -33.52 -1.68
CA GLY A 168 -30.58 -32.82 -2.56
C GLY A 168 -31.98 -32.65 -1.99
N THR A 169 -32.22 -32.96 -0.72
CA THR A 169 -33.51 -32.78 -0.04
C THR A 169 -33.77 -31.33 0.28
N GLU A 170 -34.95 -30.82 -0.11
CA GLU A 170 -35.31 -29.43 0.19
C GLU A 170 -35.85 -29.27 1.60
N HIS A 171 -35.29 -28.28 2.28
CA HIS A 171 -35.72 -27.87 3.61
C HIS A 171 -36.09 -26.38 3.61
N THR A 172 -36.84 -25.94 4.62
CA THR A 172 -37.26 -24.56 4.74
C THR A 172 -36.97 -24.10 6.19
N GLY A 173 -36.19 -23.01 6.33
CA GLY A 173 -35.85 -22.41 7.62
C GLY A 173 -36.38 -20.98 7.75
N ARG A 174 -36.64 -20.55 8.98
CA ARG A 174 -36.88 -19.13 9.33
C ARG A 174 -35.72 -18.59 10.09
N PHE A 175 -35.17 -17.50 9.60
CA PHE A 175 -33.99 -16.89 10.16
C PHE A 175 -34.20 -15.40 10.40
N THR A 176 -33.47 -14.82 11.34
CA THR A 176 -33.43 -13.38 11.58
C THR A 176 -32.10 -12.84 11.02
N LEU A 177 -32.15 -11.90 10.08
CA LEU A 177 -30.96 -11.29 9.50
C LEU A 177 -30.21 -10.49 10.61
N CYS A 178 -29.01 -10.90 10.97
CA CYS A 178 -28.21 -10.27 12.02
C CYS A 178 -27.03 -9.45 11.49
N GLY A 179 -26.65 -9.67 10.22
CA GLY A 179 -25.59 -8.92 9.59
C GLY A 179 -25.58 -9.15 8.08
N PHE A 180 -24.92 -8.24 7.35
CA PHE A 180 -24.70 -8.40 5.93
C PHE A 180 -23.41 -7.68 5.49
N TRP A 181 -22.84 -8.13 4.38
CA TRP A 181 -21.63 -7.56 3.78
C TRP A 181 -21.84 -7.29 2.29
N SER A 182 -20.96 -6.48 1.68
CA SER A 182 -21.03 -6.19 0.25
C SER A 182 -20.65 -7.42 -0.56
N GLY A 183 -21.58 -7.95 -1.32
CA GLY A 183 -21.36 -9.03 -2.30
C GLY A 183 -20.75 -8.57 -3.62
N GLU A 184 -20.52 -7.26 -3.79
CA GLU A 184 -19.91 -6.70 -5.00
C GLU A 184 -18.40 -6.99 -5.11
N ASN A 185 -17.76 -7.43 -4.03
CA ASN A 185 -16.41 -7.97 -4.10
C ASN A 185 -16.43 -9.25 -4.93
N VAL A 186 -15.88 -9.19 -6.13
CA VAL A 186 -15.78 -10.30 -7.10
C VAL A 186 -15.10 -11.55 -6.48
N HIS A 187 -14.41 -11.37 -5.37
CA HIS A 187 -13.62 -12.38 -4.69
C HIS A 187 -14.24 -12.89 -3.38
N SER A 188 -15.39 -12.38 -2.96
CA SER A 188 -16.03 -12.90 -1.75
C SER A 188 -16.80 -14.18 -2.05
N GLU A 189 -16.58 -15.21 -1.23
CA GLU A 189 -17.38 -16.43 -1.30
C GLU A 189 -18.85 -16.11 -0.95
N SER A 190 -19.79 -16.66 -1.73
CA SER A 190 -21.21 -16.49 -1.45
C SER A 190 -21.64 -17.51 -0.40
N CYS A 191 -21.72 -17.04 0.85
CA CYS A 191 -22.09 -17.84 2.00
C CYS A 191 -23.31 -17.26 2.73
N ALA A 192 -24.07 -18.14 3.31
CA ALA A 192 -25.12 -17.84 4.29
C ALA A 192 -24.63 -18.31 5.66
N TRP A 193 -24.14 -17.38 6.46
CA TRP A 193 -23.63 -17.72 7.79
C TRP A 193 -24.74 -17.95 8.79
N ILE A 194 -24.68 -19.04 9.53
CA ILE A 194 -25.54 -19.37 10.67
C ILE A 194 -24.67 -19.65 11.90
N SER A 195 -25.28 -19.62 13.09
CA SER A 195 -24.56 -19.99 14.30
C SER A 195 -24.33 -21.50 14.38
N GLU A 196 -23.29 -21.93 15.09
CA GLU A 196 -23.00 -23.35 15.34
C GLU A 196 -24.17 -24.06 16.05
N GLU A 197 -24.86 -23.35 16.96
CA GLU A 197 -26.05 -23.88 17.64
C GLU A 197 -27.19 -24.13 16.64
N GLU A 198 -27.39 -23.22 15.67
CA GLU A 198 -28.40 -23.37 14.63
C GLU A 198 -28.04 -24.50 13.66
N ALA A 199 -26.77 -24.60 13.27
CA ALA A 199 -26.30 -25.70 12.42
C ALA A 199 -26.53 -27.06 13.08
N SER A 200 -26.22 -27.18 14.36
CA SER A 200 -26.45 -28.40 15.13
C SER A 200 -27.97 -28.75 15.23
N ARG A 201 -28.81 -27.75 15.47
CA ARG A 201 -30.27 -27.92 15.49
C ARG A 201 -30.80 -28.40 14.12
N LEU A 202 -30.39 -27.73 13.04
CA LEU A 202 -30.83 -28.11 11.69
C LEU A 202 -30.39 -29.52 11.33
N ARG A 203 -29.17 -29.91 11.70
CA ARG A 203 -28.66 -31.27 11.51
C ARG A 203 -29.49 -32.33 12.25
N GLU A 204 -29.84 -32.08 13.51
CA GLU A 204 -30.68 -32.98 14.28
C GLU A 204 -32.10 -33.10 13.74
N GLU A 205 -32.68 -31.99 13.27
CA GLU A 205 -34.06 -31.96 12.72
C GLU A 205 -34.16 -32.58 11.33
N THR A 206 -33.15 -32.39 10.49
CA THR A 206 -33.22 -32.79 9.07
C THR A 206 -32.45 -34.07 8.73
N GLY A 207 -31.49 -34.45 9.58
CA GLY A 207 -30.58 -35.56 9.31
C GLY A 207 -29.51 -35.21 8.26
N ALA A 208 -29.36 -33.93 7.91
CA ALA A 208 -28.38 -33.48 6.91
C ALA A 208 -26.97 -33.86 7.34
N LYS A 209 -26.18 -34.35 6.37
CA LYS A 209 -24.77 -34.62 6.62
C LYS A 209 -23.97 -33.33 6.53
N GLU A 210 -23.14 -33.15 7.52
CA GLU A 210 -22.19 -32.03 7.55
C GLU A 210 -20.97 -32.36 6.71
N SER A 211 -20.51 -31.38 5.93
CA SER A 211 -19.26 -31.43 5.22
C SER A 211 -18.34 -30.33 5.75
N VAL A 212 -17.13 -30.70 6.16
CA VAL A 212 -16.15 -29.75 6.66
C VAL A 212 -15.21 -29.33 5.53
N THR A 213 -15.06 -28.03 5.37
CA THR A 213 -14.02 -27.43 4.55
C THR A 213 -12.97 -26.81 5.47
N LEU A 214 -11.71 -27.14 5.26
CA LEU A 214 -10.59 -26.74 6.10
C LEU A 214 -9.61 -25.88 5.30
N GLY A 215 -9.50 -24.62 5.62
CA GLY A 215 -8.45 -23.74 5.12
C GLY A 215 -7.19 -23.88 5.99
N VAL A 216 -6.05 -24.11 5.38
CA VAL A 216 -4.79 -24.38 6.07
C VAL A 216 -3.72 -23.38 5.68
N MET A 217 -3.02 -22.83 6.67
CA MET A 217 -1.78 -22.09 6.52
C MET A 217 -0.60 -22.97 6.91
N LEU A 218 0.47 -22.98 6.10
CA LEU A 218 1.67 -23.76 6.33
C LEU A 218 2.79 -22.87 6.84
N TRP A 219 3.66 -23.42 7.70
CA TRP A 219 4.85 -22.71 8.19
C TRP A 219 5.81 -22.27 7.08
N GLN A 220 5.94 -23.05 6.03
CA GLN A 220 6.82 -22.78 4.89
C GLN A 220 6.11 -23.19 3.60
N PRO A 221 5.30 -22.31 3.00
CA PRO A 221 4.60 -22.60 1.76
C PRO A 221 5.60 -22.74 0.61
N LYS A 222 5.66 -23.92 0.01
CA LYS A 222 6.51 -24.22 -1.13
C LYS A 222 5.91 -25.39 -1.89
N ASP A 223 5.70 -25.23 -3.20
CA ASP A 223 5.10 -26.27 -4.04
C ASP A 223 3.86 -26.89 -3.35
N LEU A 224 2.80 -26.06 -3.22
CA LEU A 224 1.65 -26.33 -2.35
C LEU A 224 0.92 -27.63 -2.73
N ASP A 225 0.91 -28.00 -4.01
CA ASP A 225 0.32 -29.26 -4.47
C ASP A 225 1.05 -30.45 -3.91
N ASP A 226 2.39 -30.45 -3.98
CA ASP A 226 3.22 -31.52 -3.43
C ASP A 226 3.07 -31.61 -1.90
N GLN A 227 2.98 -30.46 -1.22
CA GLN A 227 2.79 -30.43 0.24
C GLN A 227 1.39 -30.91 0.66
N ALA A 228 0.35 -30.60 -0.13
CA ALA A 228 -0.99 -31.14 0.12
C ALA A 228 -1.03 -32.66 -0.02
N GLU A 229 -0.43 -33.18 -1.09
CA GLU A 229 -0.32 -34.61 -1.31
C GLU A 229 0.50 -35.31 -0.22
N GLU A 230 1.60 -34.70 0.25
CA GLU A 230 2.41 -35.22 1.35
C GLU A 230 1.60 -35.31 2.64
N ILE A 231 0.87 -34.25 3.02
CA ILE A 231 -0.01 -34.23 4.21
C ILE A 231 -1.05 -35.36 4.12
N LEU A 232 -1.71 -35.50 2.96
CA LEU A 232 -2.73 -36.53 2.76
C LEU A 232 -2.14 -37.93 2.79
N ALA A 233 -0.95 -38.12 2.21
CA ALA A 233 -0.25 -39.42 2.21
C ALA A 233 0.19 -39.84 3.62
N ASP A 234 0.75 -38.92 4.40
CA ASP A 234 1.18 -39.17 5.79
C ASP A 234 0.00 -39.53 6.69
N LEU A 235 -1.15 -38.93 6.42
CA LEU A 235 -2.36 -39.21 7.16
C LEU A 235 -3.20 -40.37 6.57
N GLY A 236 -2.80 -40.91 5.40
CA GLY A 236 -3.56 -41.96 4.71
C GLY A 236 -4.93 -41.55 4.26
N LEU A 237 -5.09 -40.29 3.80
CA LEU A 237 -6.34 -39.66 3.40
C LEU A 237 -6.38 -39.39 1.87
N GLY A 238 -6.04 -40.41 1.06
CA GLY A 238 -5.90 -40.27 -0.40
C GLY A 238 -7.19 -39.90 -1.18
N ASP A 239 -8.37 -39.98 -0.58
CA ASP A 239 -9.66 -39.68 -1.23
C ASP A 239 -10.16 -38.24 -0.95
N VAL A 240 -9.36 -37.40 -0.26
CA VAL A 240 -9.74 -36.03 0.08
C VAL A 240 -9.40 -35.09 -1.07
N SER A 241 -10.38 -34.28 -1.47
CA SER A 241 -10.16 -33.21 -2.47
C SER A 241 -9.54 -32.00 -1.83
N PHE A 242 -8.61 -31.35 -2.54
CA PHE A 242 -8.00 -30.11 -2.10
C PHE A 242 -7.84 -29.12 -3.26
N THR A 243 -7.74 -27.86 -2.93
CA THR A 243 -7.39 -26.77 -3.84
C THR A 243 -6.25 -25.97 -3.25
N THR A 244 -5.26 -25.63 -4.06
CA THR A 244 -4.12 -24.83 -3.65
C THR A 244 -4.25 -23.40 -4.14
N ASN A 245 -3.84 -22.46 -3.32
CA ASN A 245 -3.85 -21.06 -3.70
C ASN A 245 -2.57 -20.74 -4.49
N LEU A 246 -2.69 -20.67 -5.80
CA LEU A 246 -1.57 -20.44 -6.72
C LEU A 246 -0.94 -19.05 -6.59
N SER A 247 -1.55 -18.10 -5.85
CA SER A 247 -0.95 -16.78 -5.58
C SER A 247 0.37 -16.92 -4.82
N TYR A 248 0.52 -17.97 -4.02
CA TYR A 248 1.75 -18.30 -3.29
C TYR A 248 2.81 -19.03 -4.12
N ASN A 249 2.54 -19.31 -5.39
CA ASN A 249 3.50 -19.99 -6.26
C ASN A 249 4.67 -19.06 -6.62
N SER A 250 5.90 -19.61 -6.61
CA SER A 250 7.15 -18.86 -6.88
C SER A 250 7.16 -18.14 -8.24
N ALA A 251 6.54 -18.70 -9.28
CA ALA A 251 6.46 -18.08 -10.60
C ALA A 251 5.61 -16.79 -10.61
N ARG A 252 4.57 -16.71 -9.80
CA ARG A 252 3.78 -15.46 -9.63
C ARG A 252 4.48 -14.45 -8.73
N MET A 253 5.24 -14.91 -7.75
CA MET A 253 6.09 -14.06 -6.92
C MET A 253 7.15 -13.34 -7.76
N ASP A 254 7.69 -13.98 -8.80
CA ASP A 254 8.64 -13.37 -9.75
C ASP A 254 7.97 -12.27 -10.61
N THR A 255 6.73 -12.44 -10.99
CA THR A 255 5.96 -11.37 -11.69
C THR A 255 5.64 -10.20 -10.77
N ALA A 256 5.29 -10.45 -9.50
CA ALA A 256 5.11 -9.42 -8.49
C ALA A 256 6.41 -8.64 -8.23
N ASN A 257 7.54 -9.35 -8.15
CA ASN A 257 8.87 -8.74 -8.02
C ASN A 257 9.24 -7.89 -9.24
N ALA A 258 8.95 -8.32 -10.46
CA ALA A 258 9.18 -7.55 -11.68
C ALA A 258 8.35 -6.25 -11.69
N ARG A 259 7.11 -6.27 -11.20
CA ARG A 259 6.28 -5.07 -10.99
C ARG A 259 6.88 -4.17 -9.92
N ALA A 260 7.39 -4.73 -8.81
CA ALA A 260 8.03 -3.98 -7.73
C ALA A 260 9.23 -3.17 -8.24
N VAL A 261 10.02 -3.65 -9.21
CA VAL A 261 11.13 -2.91 -9.83
C VAL A 261 10.65 -1.60 -10.47
N SER A 262 9.49 -1.59 -11.11
CA SER A 262 8.91 -0.38 -11.70
C SER A 262 8.53 0.67 -10.64
N TYR A 263 8.01 0.24 -9.48
CA TYR A 263 7.73 1.13 -8.36
C TYR A 263 9.00 1.65 -7.69
N LEU A 264 10.03 0.80 -7.55
CA LEU A 264 11.34 1.21 -7.03
C LEU A 264 11.99 2.28 -7.92
N LEU A 265 11.89 2.14 -9.23
CA LEU A 265 12.41 3.13 -10.18
C LEU A 265 11.68 4.48 -10.03
N THR A 266 10.36 4.45 -9.93
CA THR A 266 9.54 5.65 -9.68
C THR A 266 9.91 6.29 -8.34
N GLY A 267 10.03 5.49 -7.29
CA GLY A 267 10.48 5.93 -5.97
C GLY A 267 11.86 6.58 -6.00
N PHE A 268 12.80 6.02 -6.76
CA PHE A 268 14.14 6.61 -6.95
C PHE A 268 14.06 8.02 -7.57
N PHE A 269 13.27 8.22 -8.62
CA PHE A 269 13.10 9.54 -9.23
C PHE A 269 12.45 10.55 -8.27
N VAL A 270 11.49 10.12 -7.47
CA VAL A 270 10.86 10.97 -6.43
C VAL A 270 11.88 11.40 -5.38
N VAL A 271 12.70 10.46 -4.90
CA VAL A 271 13.75 10.73 -3.91
C VAL A 271 14.83 11.65 -4.49
N ALA A 272 15.29 11.37 -5.71
CA ALA A 272 16.27 12.20 -6.39
C ALA A 272 15.75 13.63 -6.65
N GLY A 273 14.49 13.76 -7.08
CA GLY A 273 13.84 15.05 -7.27
C GLY A 273 13.72 15.86 -5.98
N GLY A 274 13.28 15.22 -4.89
CA GLY A 274 13.21 15.84 -3.56
C GLY A 274 14.57 16.28 -3.02
N PHE A 275 15.58 15.43 -3.18
CA PHE A 275 16.96 15.77 -2.83
C PHE A 275 17.47 17.00 -3.62
N LEU A 276 17.28 17.00 -4.95
CA LEU A 276 17.70 18.11 -5.82
C LEU A 276 16.98 19.41 -5.48
N LEU A 277 15.69 19.35 -5.13
CA LEU A 277 14.92 20.50 -4.70
C LEU A 277 15.53 21.13 -3.44
N ILE A 278 15.76 20.34 -2.40
CA ILE A 278 16.36 20.82 -1.15
C ILE A 278 17.78 21.34 -1.38
N TYR A 279 18.60 20.60 -2.16
CA TYR A 279 19.96 21.00 -2.54
C TYR A 279 19.97 22.36 -3.25
N ASN A 280 19.07 22.59 -4.20
CA ASN A 280 18.95 23.86 -4.92
C ASN A 280 18.64 25.03 -4.00
N ILE A 281 17.59 24.89 -3.18
CA ILE A 281 17.16 25.95 -2.27
C ILE A 281 18.25 26.26 -1.27
N MET A 282 18.92 25.22 -0.76
CA MET A 282 20.06 25.40 0.14
C MET A 282 21.25 26.09 -0.52
N THR A 283 21.58 25.72 -1.75
CA THR A 283 22.69 26.32 -2.48
C THR A 283 22.47 27.83 -2.70
N VAL A 284 21.25 28.21 -3.11
CA VAL A 284 20.87 29.63 -3.27
C VAL A 284 20.94 30.36 -1.93
N SER A 285 20.35 29.78 -0.89
CA SER A 285 20.36 30.36 0.48
C SER A 285 21.77 30.57 1.03
N LEU A 286 22.69 29.65 0.74
CA LEU A 286 24.08 29.76 1.19
C LEU A 286 24.86 30.83 0.45
N HIS A 287 24.69 31.02 -0.83
CA HIS A 287 25.36 32.06 -1.62
C HIS A 287 25.13 33.45 -1.00
N GLU A 288 23.90 33.72 -0.59
CA GLU A 288 23.56 35.01 0.04
C GLU A 288 24.15 35.18 1.46
N ARG A 289 24.60 34.10 2.10
CA ARG A 289 25.19 34.09 3.45
C ARG A 289 26.71 33.92 3.49
N LEU A 290 27.34 33.95 2.32
CA LEU A 290 28.79 33.77 2.22
C LEU A 290 29.56 34.79 3.05
N SER A 291 29.08 36.04 3.14
CA SER A 291 29.71 37.10 3.96
C SER A 291 29.69 36.73 5.46
N LEU A 292 28.60 36.20 5.97
CA LEU A 292 28.49 35.75 7.36
C LEU A 292 29.40 34.54 7.61
N LEU A 293 29.46 33.60 6.69
CA LEU A 293 30.33 32.43 6.76
C LEU A 293 31.84 32.86 6.75
N ALA A 294 32.19 33.86 5.92
CA ALA A 294 33.54 34.45 5.89
C ALA A 294 33.90 35.06 7.24
N ALA A 295 32.99 35.84 7.85
CA ALA A 295 33.20 36.44 9.15
C ALA A 295 33.39 35.37 10.26
N MET A 296 32.58 34.33 10.28
CA MET A 296 32.73 33.22 11.23
C MET A 296 34.05 32.48 11.05
N LYS A 297 34.49 32.24 9.83
CA LYS A 297 35.80 31.63 9.55
C LYS A 297 36.96 32.54 9.91
N ALA A 298 36.83 33.86 9.75
CA ALA A 298 37.81 34.83 10.21
C ALA A 298 37.93 34.82 11.74
N LEU A 299 36.87 34.51 12.47
CA LEU A 299 36.86 34.32 13.91
C LEU A 299 37.39 32.92 14.36
N GLY A 300 37.85 32.08 13.41
CA GLY A 300 38.48 30.80 13.71
C GLY A 300 37.57 29.58 13.60
N MET A 301 36.42 29.68 12.96
CA MET A 301 35.52 28.51 12.69
C MET A 301 36.22 27.47 11.82
N THR A 302 36.31 26.22 12.32
CA THR A 302 36.95 25.11 11.62
C THR A 302 36.03 24.52 10.53
N PRO A 303 36.58 23.79 9.54
CA PRO A 303 35.76 23.08 8.52
C PRO A 303 34.77 22.09 9.14
N GLY A 304 35.17 21.42 10.25
CA GLY A 304 34.26 20.48 10.97
C GLY A 304 33.10 21.21 11.63
N GLN A 305 33.34 22.35 12.27
CA GLN A 305 32.31 23.19 12.88
C GLN A 305 31.36 23.77 11.82
N THR A 306 31.88 24.14 10.64
CA THR A 306 31.02 24.58 9.50
C THR A 306 30.04 23.48 9.11
N GLY A 307 30.50 22.23 8.98
CA GLY A 307 29.65 21.08 8.68
C GLY A 307 28.64 20.80 9.78
N LEU A 308 29.05 20.83 11.04
CA LEU A 308 28.18 20.63 12.20
C LEU A 308 27.10 21.72 12.29
N PHE A 309 27.47 22.97 12.07
CA PHE A 309 26.55 24.11 12.05
C PHE A 309 25.44 23.91 10.94
N THR A 310 25.86 23.53 9.73
CA THR A 310 24.95 23.34 8.62
C THR A 310 24.02 22.14 8.85
N SER A 311 24.55 21.03 9.37
CA SER A 311 23.76 19.87 9.74
C SER A 311 22.77 20.20 10.86
N ALA A 312 23.19 20.93 11.88
CA ALA A 312 22.31 21.38 12.97
C ALA A 312 21.19 22.31 12.46
N TYR A 313 21.54 23.21 11.52
CA TYR A 313 20.54 24.07 10.87
C TYR A 313 19.50 23.27 10.13
N ALA A 314 19.90 22.29 9.31
CA ALA A 314 18.99 21.41 8.58
C ALA A 314 18.08 20.61 9.54
N LEU A 315 18.67 19.96 10.54
CA LEU A 315 17.93 19.14 11.51
C LEU A 315 16.92 19.98 12.32
N LEU A 316 17.26 21.20 12.70
CA LEU A 316 16.34 22.11 13.41
C LEU A 316 15.12 22.49 12.54
N LEU A 317 15.30 22.61 11.22
CA LEU A 317 14.21 22.87 10.29
C LEU A 317 13.33 21.64 10.06
N CYS A 318 13.90 20.43 10.14
CA CYS A 318 13.17 19.18 10.02
C CYS A 318 12.20 18.95 11.19
N ILE A 319 12.53 19.41 12.41
CA ILE A 319 11.71 19.16 13.61
C ILE A 319 10.23 19.55 13.42
N PRO A 320 9.87 20.76 12.94
CA PRO A 320 8.50 21.11 12.65
C PRO A 320 8.01 20.62 11.28
N ALA A 321 8.90 20.56 10.28
CA ALA A 321 8.54 20.32 8.89
C ALA A 321 8.18 18.85 8.62
N VAL A 322 8.97 17.91 9.18
CA VAL A 322 8.76 16.47 8.93
C VAL A 322 7.46 15.95 9.55
N PRO A 323 7.15 16.20 10.83
CA PRO A 323 5.86 15.78 11.38
C PRO A 323 4.65 16.41 10.67
N ALA A 324 4.74 17.70 10.34
CA ALA A 324 3.69 18.38 9.60
C ALA A 324 3.52 17.79 8.18
N GLY A 325 4.62 17.51 7.49
CA GLY A 325 4.61 16.87 6.17
C GLY A 325 4.05 15.45 6.20
N LEU A 326 4.36 14.67 7.26
CA LEU A 326 3.82 13.33 7.46
C LEU A 326 2.30 13.36 7.67
N VAL A 327 1.81 14.21 8.56
CA VAL A 327 0.37 14.32 8.85
C VAL A 327 -0.40 14.80 7.61
N LEU A 328 0.09 15.83 6.93
CA LEU A 328 -0.55 16.33 5.70
C LEU A 328 -0.47 15.29 4.57
N GLY A 329 0.68 14.62 4.42
CA GLY A 329 0.87 13.59 3.40
C GLY A 329 -0.05 12.39 3.61
N PHE A 330 -0.22 11.95 4.86
CA PHE A 330 -1.15 10.91 5.22
C PHE A 330 -2.62 11.34 4.99
N GLY A 331 -2.97 12.58 5.34
CA GLY A 331 -4.30 13.14 5.04
C GLY A 331 -4.61 13.18 3.53
N VAL A 332 -3.63 13.59 2.71
CA VAL A 332 -3.76 13.57 1.25
C VAL A 332 -3.87 12.13 0.73
N PHE A 333 -3.11 11.20 1.31
CA PHE A 333 -3.22 9.77 0.99
C PHE A 333 -4.62 9.23 1.28
N LEU A 334 -5.20 9.51 2.44
CA LEU A 334 -6.57 9.07 2.77
C LEU A 334 -7.62 9.65 1.82
N TRP A 335 -7.39 10.86 1.30
CA TRP A 335 -8.33 11.52 0.41
C TRP A 335 -8.19 11.08 -1.06
N LEU A 336 -6.97 10.98 -1.59
CA LEU A 336 -6.71 10.64 -3.00
C LEU A 336 -6.28 9.18 -3.19
N GLY A 337 -5.47 8.64 -2.27
CA GLY A 337 -4.86 7.32 -2.38
C GLY A 337 -5.90 6.22 -2.29
N ARG A 338 -6.97 6.43 -1.54
CA ARG A 338 -8.07 5.50 -1.43
C ARG A 338 -8.68 5.17 -2.80
N GLY A 339 -9.06 6.18 -3.56
CA GLY A 339 -9.61 5.99 -4.90
C GLY A 339 -8.61 5.39 -5.90
N ILE A 340 -7.30 5.66 -5.72
CA ILE A 340 -6.25 5.06 -6.55
C ILE A 340 -6.13 3.56 -6.24
N VAL A 341 -6.09 3.17 -4.97
CA VAL A 341 -5.96 1.76 -4.56
C VAL A 341 -7.19 0.97 -5.00
N GLU A 342 -8.40 1.47 -4.70
CA GLU A 342 -9.66 0.84 -5.09
C GLU A 342 -9.78 0.68 -6.62
N GLY A 343 -9.37 1.70 -7.40
CA GLY A 343 -9.37 1.63 -8.86
C GLY A 343 -8.35 0.65 -9.46
N TYR A 344 -7.24 0.35 -8.76
CA TYR A 344 -6.22 -0.58 -9.24
C TYR A 344 -6.45 -2.04 -8.83
N THR A 345 -7.08 -2.26 -7.68
CA THR A 345 -7.16 -3.59 -7.06
C THR A 345 -8.59 -4.12 -6.97
N GLY A 346 -9.60 -3.28 -7.21
CA GLY A 346 -11.01 -3.63 -6.99
C GLY A 346 -11.39 -3.85 -5.52
N ILE A 347 -10.42 -3.76 -4.60
CA ILE A 347 -10.62 -3.99 -3.17
C ILE A 347 -10.68 -2.65 -2.44
N ARG A 348 -11.65 -2.47 -1.56
CA ARG A 348 -11.72 -1.30 -0.69
C ARG A 348 -10.52 -1.24 0.25
N LEU A 349 -9.89 -0.07 0.32
CA LEU A 349 -8.77 0.14 1.21
C LEU A 349 -9.22 0.02 2.68
N GLU A 350 -8.80 -1.05 3.33
CA GLU A 350 -8.94 -1.21 4.77
C GLU A 350 -7.75 -0.60 5.53
N LEU A 351 -8.06 0.09 6.64
CA LEU A 351 -7.01 0.67 7.50
C LEU A 351 -6.16 -0.41 8.18
N SER A 352 -6.67 -1.62 8.31
CA SER A 352 -5.97 -2.80 8.83
C SER A 352 -4.77 -3.21 7.99
N LEU A 353 -4.81 -2.95 6.68
CA LEU A 353 -3.72 -3.25 5.75
C LEU A 353 -2.59 -2.20 5.77
N LEU A 354 -2.73 -1.12 6.55
CA LEU A 354 -1.72 -0.06 6.63
C LEU A 354 -0.58 -0.42 7.59
N HIS A 355 0.61 -0.53 7.05
CA HIS A 355 1.81 -0.76 7.84
C HIS A 355 2.42 0.56 8.36
N LEU A 356 3.21 0.47 9.42
CA LEU A 356 3.92 1.64 9.99
C LEU A 356 5.25 1.92 9.28
N TRP A 357 5.80 0.96 8.53
CA TRP A 357 7.09 1.11 7.87
C TRP A 357 7.14 2.24 6.83
N PRO A 358 6.08 2.56 6.04
CA PRO A 358 6.09 3.68 5.10
C PRO A 358 6.27 5.02 5.80
N ALA A 359 5.64 5.21 6.95
CA ALA A 359 5.81 6.40 7.78
C ALA A 359 7.27 6.53 8.27
N LEU A 360 7.85 5.43 8.77
CA LEU A 360 9.23 5.39 9.23
C LEU A 360 10.19 5.68 8.08
N ALA A 361 10.01 5.06 6.92
CA ALA A 361 10.81 5.28 5.72
C ALA A 361 10.73 6.75 5.24
N ALA A 362 9.53 7.33 5.17
CA ALA A 362 9.34 8.72 4.80
C ALA A 362 10.06 9.68 5.76
N VAL A 363 9.97 9.46 7.07
CA VAL A 363 10.66 10.26 8.09
C VAL A 363 12.17 10.15 7.94
N LEU A 364 12.72 8.95 7.90
CA LEU A 364 14.17 8.72 7.79
C LEU A 364 14.73 9.32 6.50
N LEU A 365 14.05 9.12 5.39
CA LEU A 365 14.47 9.64 4.09
C LEU A 365 14.37 11.16 4.02
N SER A 366 13.37 11.77 4.64
CA SER A 366 13.25 13.24 4.74
C SER A 366 14.37 13.86 5.54
N PHE A 367 14.73 13.28 6.68
CA PHE A 367 15.89 13.71 7.46
C PHE A 367 17.20 13.53 6.68
N PHE A 368 17.36 12.39 6.02
CA PHE A 368 18.54 12.10 5.20
C PHE A 368 18.69 13.08 4.04
N THR A 369 17.62 13.31 3.26
CA THR A 369 17.64 14.21 2.10
C THR A 369 17.87 15.67 2.51
N ALA A 370 17.27 16.11 3.61
CA ALA A 370 17.50 17.44 4.14
C ALA A 370 18.95 17.61 4.63
N TRP A 371 19.47 16.63 5.38
CA TRP A 371 20.86 16.64 5.83
C TRP A 371 21.83 16.59 4.65
N ALA A 372 21.64 15.68 3.70
CA ALA A 372 22.49 15.53 2.54
C ALA A 372 22.48 16.79 1.65
N GLY A 373 21.29 17.35 1.36
CA GLY A 373 21.16 18.58 0.59
C GLY A 373 21.92 19.75 1.21
N CYS A 374 21.81 19.91 2.53
CA CYS A 374 22.59 20.90 3.26
C CYS A 374 24.10 20.61 3.30
N TYR A 375 24.47 19.35 3.50
CA TYR A 375 25.86 18.93 3.55
C TYR A 375 26.56 19.13 2.21
N PHE A 376 25.99 18.65 1.12
CA PHE A 376 26.60 18.76 -0.21
C PHE A 376 26.65 20.20 -0.73
N SER A 377 25.66 21.04 -0.40
CA SER A 377 25.69 22.46 -0.73
C SER A 377 26.86 23.21 -0.05
N THR A 378 27.21 22.82 1.19
CA THR A 378 28.32 23.41 1.96
C THR A 378 29.68 22.73 1.77
N PHE A 379 29.67 21.50 1.23
CA PHE A 379 30.89 20.67 1.13
C PHE A 379 32.05 21.39 0.45
N ARG A 380 31.78 22.07 -0.67
CA ARG A 380 32.78 22.86 -1.40
C ARG A 380 33.36 24.04 -0.63
N MET A 381 32.54 24.62 0.27
CA MET A 381 32.94 25.81 1.02
C MET A 381 33.68 25.47 2.32
N LYS A 382 33.68 24.18 2.72
CA LYS A 382 34.42 23.74 3.93
C LYS A 382 35.91 24.06 3.86
N GLY A 383 36.53 23.89 2.71
CA GLY A 383 37.95 24.17 2.47
C GLY A 383 38.30 25.62 2.13
N TRP A 384 37.32 26.51 1.96
CA TRP A 384 37.61 27.90 1.59
C TRP A 384 38.10 28.70 2.78
N THR A 385 39.15 29.49 2.54
CA THR A 385 39.64 30.49 3.54
C THR A 385 38.74 31.73 3.50
N PRO A 386 38.72 32.55 4.56
CA PRO A 386 37.99 33.83 4.56
C PRO A 386 38.34 34.71 3.35
N ALA A 387 39.61 34.79 3.00
CA ALA A 387 40.09 35.54 1.85
C ALA A 387 39.54 35.00 0.51
N MET A 388 39.45 33.67 0.35
CA MET A 388 38.86 33.05 -0.84
C MET A 388 37.35 33.37 -0.97
N ILE A 389 36.64 33.38 0.15
CA ILE A 389 35.20 33.71 0.15
C ILE A 389 35.02 35.19 -0.23
N GLN A 390 35.86 36.08 0.35
CA GLN A 390 35.81 37.49 0.02
C GLN A 390 36.21 37.76 -1.45
N ALA A 391 37.22 37.06 -1.96
CA ALA A 391 37.61 37.13 -3.37
C ALA A 391 36.51 36.62 -4.30
N PHE A 392 35.78 35.59 -3.88
CA PHE A 392 34.62 35.06 -4.63
C PHE A 392 33.49 36.08 -4.69
N LEU A 393 33.11 36.68 -3.56
CA LEU A 393 32.12 37.76 -3.48
C LEU A 393 32.54 38.99 -4.32
N ASN A 394 33.81 39.39 -4.24
CA ASN A 394 34.32 40.48 -5.04
C ASN A 394 34.42 40.16 -6.53
N ARG A 395 34.63 38.91 -6.90
CA ARG A 395 34.68 38.44 -8.29
C ARG A 395 33.31 38.41 -8.93
N GLU A 396 32.29 38.05 -8.16
CA GLU A 396 30.89 38.12 -8.56
C GLU A 396 30.46 39.58 -8.78
N TYR A 397 30.91 40.50 -7.92
CA TYR A 397 30.66 41.92 -8.06
C TYR A 397 31.52 42.59 -9.20
N ARG A 398 32.69 42.02 -9.49
CA ARG A 398 33.54 42.38 -10.65
C ARG A 398 33.28 41.49 -11.86
N GLY A 399 32.03 41.27 -12.21
CA GLY A 399 31.69 40.53 -13.44
C GLY A 399 32.55 41.02 -14.62
N LYS A 400 33.18 40.12 -15.38
CA LYS A 400 34.04 40.44 -16.53
C LYS A 400 33.38 41.52 -17.32
N LYS A 401 33.93 42.73 -17.28
CA LYS A 401 33.53 43.85 -18.15
C LYS A 401 33.85 43.49 -19.62
N LYS A 402 33.08 42.62 -20.20
CA LYS A 402 32.93 42.55 -21.65
C LYS A 402 32.00 43.70 -22.03
N ARG A 403 32.58 44.81 -22.48
CA ARG A 403 31.88 45.89 -23.15
C ARG A 403 31.11 45.34 -24.34
N ARG A 404 29.95 44.82 -24.12
CA ARG A 404 28.99 44.56 -25.19
C ARG A 404 28.15 45.82 -25.37
N ARG A 405 28.48 46.60 -26.42
CA ARG A 405 27.63 47.68 -26.92
C ARG A 405 26.30 47.06 -27.40
N GLY A 406 25.23 47.24 -26.68
CA GLY A 406 23.90 46.86 -27.08
C GLY A 406 22.87 47.22 -25.97
N ARG A 407 21.63 47.54 -26.39
CA ARG A 407 20.52 47.86 -25.48
C ARG A 407 20.35 46.71 -24.45
N VAL A 408 20.38 47.07 -23.17
CA VAL A 408 20.14 46.14 -22.07
C VAL A 408 18.63 45.89 -22.03
N THR A 409 18.21 44.77 -22.60
CA THR A 409 16.83 44.27 -22.44
C THR A 409 16.74 43.35 -21.23
N ALA A 410 15.57 43.33 -20.56
CA ALA A 410 15.33 42.46 -19.41
C ALA A 410 15.67 40.98 -19.71
N TRP A 411 15.37 40.51 -20.92
CA TRP A 411 15.69 39.18 -21.38
C TRP A 411 17.18 38.88 -21.44
N ARG A 412 18.01 39.83 -21.94
CA ARG A 412 19.48 39.70 -21.95
C ARG A 412 20.09 39.72 -20.56
N LEU A 413 19.46 40.47 -19.64
CA LEU A 413 19.87 40.49 -18.22
C LEU A 413 19.55 39.13 -17.57
N ALA A 414 18.37 38.57 -17.83
CA ALA A 414 17.96 37.25 -17.35
C ALA A 414 18.89 36.14 -17.86
N LEU A 415 19.20 36.13 -19.18
CA LEU A 415 20.14 35.16 -19.74
C LEU A 415 21.58 35.31 -19.20
N ALA A 416 22.02 36.54 -18.92
CA ALA A 416 23.32 36.77 -18.32
C ALA A 416 23.38 36.30 -16.85
N SER A 417 22.28 36.46 -16.10
CA SER A 417 22.19 35.93 -14.72
C SER A 417 22.17 34.41 -14.68
N LEU A 418 21.53 33.75 -15.65
CA LEU A 418 21.55 32.29 -15.79
C LEU A 418 22.96 31.75 -16.02
N GLY A 419 23.80 32.48 -16.79
CA GLY A 419 25.18 32.09 -17.02
C GLY A 419 26.10 32.17 -15.80
N THR A 420 25.79 33.00 -14.79
CA THR A 420 26.55 33.10 -13.55
C THR A 420 26.23 31.99 -12.55
N GLY A 421 25.00 31.45 -12.58
CA GLY A 421 24.50 30.39 -11.70
C GLY A 421 24.27 29.05 -12.41
N TRP A 422 24.98 28.72 -13.50
CA TRP A 422 24.72 27.56 -14.35
C TRP A 422 24.45 26.26 -13.60
N ARG A 423 25.19 25.97 -12.53
CA ARG A 423 25.04 24.73 -11.77
C ARG A 423 23.74 24.67 -10.98
N SER A 424 23.35 25.78 -10.35
CA SER A 424 22.06 25.89 -9.66
C SER A 424 20.89 25.83 -10.63
N PHE A 425 21.05 26.46 -11.80
CA PHE A 425 20.09 26.40 -12.88
C PHE A 425 19.95 25.00 -13.46
N ALA A 426 21.07 24.30 -13.73
CA ALA A 426 21.08 22.92 -14.20
C ALA A 426 20.42 21.96 -13.19
N ALA A 427 20.68 22.14 -11.89
CA ALA A 427 20.05 21.35 -10.85
C ALA A 427 18.54 21.62 -10.73
N ALA A 428 18.11 22.89 -10.95
CA ALA A 428 16.67 23.23 -11.00
C ALA A 428 15.98 22.61 -12.22
N ILE A 429 16.61 22.67 -13.40
CA ILE A 429 16.08 21.99 -14.61
C ILE A 429 16.01 20.48 -14.38
N LEU A 430 17.06 19.88 -13.80
CA LEU A 430 17.09 18.45 -13.56
C LEU A 430 15.97 18.03 -12.57
N SER A 431 15.71 18.82 -11.52
CA SER A 431 14.60 18.54 -10.58
C SER A 431 13.25 18.65 -11.28
N LEU A 432 13.08 19.62 -12.18
CA LEU A 432 11.84 19.78 -12.97
C LEU A 432 11.65 18.61 -13.94
N LEU A 433 12.74 18.20 -14.62
CA LEU A 433 12.72 17.02 -15.50
C LEU A 433 12.36 15.74 -14.74
N MET A 434 12.91 15.53 -13.52
CA MET A 434 12.54 14.38 -12.69
C MET A 434 11.05 14.42 -12.30
N ALA A 435 10.53 15.58 -11.91
CA ALA A 435 9.11 15.73 -11.63
C ALA A 435 8.24 15.47 -12.86
N SER A 436 8.65 15.98 -14.05
CA SER A 436 7.95 15.74 -15.31
C SER A 436 7.97 14.28 -15.73
N LEU A 437 9.07 13.56 -15.48
CA LEU A 437 9.16 12.12 -15.76
C LEU A 437 8.20 11.31 -14.87
N VAL A 438 8.12 11.65 -13.58
CA VAL A 438 7.18 10.98 -12.65
C VAL A 438 5.73 11.24 -13.07
N LEU A 439 5.37 12.50 -13.32
CA LEU A 439 4.03 12.86 -13.79
C LEU A 439 3.71 12.25 -15.16
N GLY A 440 4.67 12.29 -16.11
CA GLY A 440 4.51 11.70 -17.43
C GLY A 440 4.32 10.18 -17.38
N SER A 441 5.09 9.49 -16.54
CA SER A 441 4.92 8.04 -16.35
C SER A 441 3.57 7.67 -15.73
N ALA A 442 3.08 8.46 -14.77
CA ALA A 442 1.75 8.28 -14.19
C ALA A 442 0.65 8.54 -15.22
N TYR A 443 0.78 9.61 -16.00
CA TYR A 443 -0.17 9.96 -17.06
C TYR A 443 -0.21 8.93 -18.20
N ILE A 444 0.95 8.42 -18.63
CA ILE A 444 1.02 7.35 -19.64
C ILE A 444 0.33 6.09 -19.14
N ARG A 445 0.55 5.71 -17.87
CA ARG A 445 -0.14 4.55 -17.28
C ARG A 445 -1.66 4.74 -17.24
N TYR A 446 -2.12 5.94 -16.90
CA TYR A 446 -3.54 6.26 -16.87
C TYR A 446 -4.19 6.18 -18.25
N ILE A 447 -3.53 6.72 -19.31
CA ILE A 447 -4.06 6.68 -20.68
C ILE A 447 -3.89 5.31 -21.35
N SER A 448 -2.82 4.56 -21.00
CA SER A 448 -2.62 3.22 -21.58
C SER A 448 -3.53 2.15 -20.98
N TYR A 449 -4.29 2.47 -19.94
CA TYR A 449 -5.39 1.65 -19.49
C TYR A 449 -6.61 1.97 -20.36
N ASP A 450 -6.76 1.21 -21.43
CA ASP A 450 -7.92 1.24 -22.31
C ASP A 450 -8.81 0.05 -21.90
N GLU A 451 -9.94 0.36 -21.30
CA GLU A 451 -10.89 -0.61 -20.77
C GLU A 451 -11.48 -1.46 -21.90
N ASP A 452 -11.76 -0.83 -23.04
CA ASP A 452 -12.28 -1.51 -24.23
C ASP A 452 -11.24 -2.48 -24.81
N TYR A 453 -9.96 -2.05 -24.92
CA TYR A 453 -8.88 -2.90 -25.39
C TYR A 453 -8.62 -4.09 -24.45
N TYR A 454 -8.69 -3.86 -23.13
CA TYR A 454 -8.52 -4.92 -22.13
C TYR A 454 -9.68 -5.92 -22.20
N ALA A 455 -10.90 -5.44 -22.35
CA ALA A 455 -12.07 -6.29 -22.53
C ALA A 455 -11.97 -7.13 -23.81
N ASP A 456 -11.58 -6.53 -24.94
CA ASP A 456 -11.38 -7.23 -26.22
C ASP A 456 -10.26 -8.29 -26.15
N GLU A 457 -9.21 -8.07 -25.35
CA GLU A 457 -8.12 -9.04 -25.20
C GLU A 457 -8.47 -10.19 -24.24
N MET A 458 -9.28 -9.91 -23.21
CA MET A 458 -9.70 -10.90 -22.21
C MET A 458 -10.92 -11.70 -22.65
N TYR A 459 -11.83 -11.08 -23.40
CA TYR A 459 -13.06 -11.73 -23.85
C TYR A 459 -13.01 -11.99 -25.36
N LEU A 460 -13.00 -13.27 -25.73
CA LEU A 460 -13.00 -13.71 -27.13
C LEU A 460 -14.34 -13.45 -27.88
N SER A 461 -15.37 -12.96 -27.16
CA SER A 461 -16.70 -12.69 -27.70
C SER A 461 -17.44 -11.67 -26.85
N ASP A 462 -18.38 -10.93 -27.49
CA ASP A 462 -19.26 -9.95 -26.82
C ASP A 462 -20.15 -10.57 -25.72
N TYR A 463 -20.35 -11.88 -25.77
CA TYR A 463 -21.11 -12.66 -24.80
C TYR A 463 -20.40 -13.96 -24.52
N SER A 464 -20.07 -14.22 -23.25
CA SER A 464 -19.60 -15.53 -22.77
C SER A 464 -20.69 -16.19 -21.94
N PHE A 465 -21.12 -17.37 -22.35
CA PHE A 465 -21.99 -18.22 -21.54
C PHE A 465 -21.10 -19.11 -20.68
N ILE A 466 -21.12 -18.87 -19.39
CA ILE A 466 -20.38 -19.66 -18.40
C ILE A 466 -21.43 -20.42 -17.59
N ASP A 467 -21.20 -21.72 -17.40
CA ASP A 467 -22.03 -22.52 -16.49
C ASP A 467 -21.93 -21.92 -15.07
N ALA A 468 -23.08 -21.79 -14.39
CA ALA A 468 -23.15 -21.26 -13.03
C ALA A 468 -22.35 -22.09 -12.01
N SER A 469 -21.93 -23.30 -12.39
CA SER A 469 -21.02 -24.15 -11.63
C SER A 469 -19.53 -23.89 -11.85
N CYS A 470 -19.16 -22.91 -12.69
CA CYS A 470 -17.75 -22.51 -12.86
C CYS A 470 -17.26 -21.78 -11.61
N GLY A 471 -16.78 -22.51 -10.62
CA GLY A 471 -16.38 -22.02 -9.28
C GLY A 471 -16.76 -22.99 -8.17
N GLY A 472 -17.53 -24.01 -8.47
CA GLY A 472 -17.85 -25.12 -7.55
C GLY A 472 -17.99 -26.43 -8.31
N GLU A 473 -17.82 -27.55 -7.65
CA GLU A 473 -17.76 -28.92 -8.16
C GLU A 473 -18.93 -29.42 -9.05
N TYR A 474 -19.82 -28.56 -9.54
CA TYR A 474 -21.00 -28.94 -10.29
C TYR A 474 -20.92 -28.62 -11.78
N GLN A 475 -20.79 -29.60 -12.44
CA GLN A 475 -20.68 -30.08 -13.77
C GLN A 475 -21.82 -29.69 -14.74
N ARG A 476 -21.36 -29.41 -15.93
CA ARG A 476 -21.84 -29.84 -17.23
C ARG A 476 -23.07 -29.16 -17.78
N TYR A 477 -22.82 -28.48 -18.89
CA TYR A 477 -23.83 -28.40 -19.96
C TYR A 477 -24.39 -29.79 -20.16
N ASN A 478 -25.64 -30.01 -19.75
CA ASN A 478 -26.36 -31.18 -20.17
C ASN A 478 -26.65 -31.01 -21.67
N GLU A 479 -26.03 -31.85 -22.47
CA GLU A 479 -26.46 -32.06 -23.86
C GLU A 479 -27.92 -32.51 -23.83
N GLN A 480 -28.84 -31.60 -24.19
CA GLN A 480 -30.18 -31.91 -24.66
C GLN A 480 -30.31 -31.44 -26.09
#